data_1ea28d9f7e8648bedf887258e942921c
#
_entry.id   1ea28d9f7e8648bedf887258e942921c
#
_cell.length_a   1.000
_cell.length_b   1.000
_cell.length_c   1.000
_cell.angle_alpha   90.00
_cell.angle_beta   90.00
_cell.angle_gamma   90.00
#
_symmetry.space_group_name_H-M   'P 1'
#
loop_
_entity.id
_entity.type
_entity.pdbx_description
1 polymer ?
#
loop_
_entity_poly.entity_id
_entity_poly.type
_entity_poly.pdbx_seq_one_letter_code
_entity_poly.pdbx_strand_id
1 'polypeptide(L)'
;MATKAKAPKKTRGANAQGTAKRRIRKIFGDIHEVVEMPNLIEVQRESYEQFLRSNKEIDYVSGLEKTLRSVFPIRDFAGTAELDFVHYELEAPKYDIVECRQRGITYAAPMKVTLRLIVFEVDQETETRSVLDIKEQDVYMGDMPLMTGNGTFIINGTERVIVSQMHRSPGVLFDHDRGKTHSSGKLLFAARIIPYRGSWLDFEFDAKDIVNVR
;
A
#
# COMPACT_ATOMS: atom_id res chain seq x y z
N MET A 1 -22.46 -39.31 -22.66
CA MET A 1 -21.73 -40.05 -23.73
C MET A 1 -20.25 -39.69 -23.55
N ALA A 2 -19.47 -40.64 -23.07
CA ALA A 2 -18.05 -40.45 -22.76
C ALA A 2 -17.20 -40.84 -23.95
N THR A 3 -16.45 -39.92 -24.52
CA THR A 3 -15.50 -40.19 -25.63
C THR A 3 -14.16 -40.65 -25.04
N LYS A 4 -13.84 -41.91 -25.28
CA LYS A 4 -12.55 -42.54 -24.96
C LYS A 4 -11.44 -41.96 -25.85
N ALA A 5 -10.42 -41.37 -25.21
CA ALA A 5 -9.19 -41.00 -25.90
C ALA A 5 -8.36 -42.25 -26.24
N LYS A 6 -7.93 -42.32 -27.49
CA LYS A 6 -7.15 -43.42 -28.08
C LYS A 6 -5.66 -43.22 -27.74
N ALA A 7 -5.04 -44.24 -27.14
CA ALA A 7 -3.59 -44.26 -26.84
C ALA A 7 -2.76 -44.33 -28.16
N PRO A 8 -1.56 -43.70 -28.20
CA PRO A 8 -0.70 -43.74 -29.39
C PRO A 8 0.00 -45.11 -29.56
N LYS A 9 0.01 -45.56 -30.76
CA LYS A 9 0.65 -46.82 -31.22
C LYS A 9 2.18 -46.73 -31.11
N LYS A 10 2.77 -47.68 -30.39
CA LYS A 10 4.24 -47.90 -30.39
C LYS A 10 4.67 -48.46 -31.77
N THR A 11 5.45 -47.70 -32.52
CA THR A 11 6.19 -48.19 -33.68
C THR A 11 7.50 -48.86 -33.23
N ARG A 12 7.60 -50.17 -33.51
CA ARG A 12 8.86 -50.94 -33.40
C ARG A 12 9.75 -50.52 -34.57
N GLY A 13 10.84 -49.85 -34.29
CA GLY A 13 11.92 -49.58 -35.24
C GLY A 13 13.11 -50.49 -35.04
N ALA A 14 13.63 -50.96 -36.13
CA ALA A 14 14.58 -52.03 -36.31
C ALA A 14 15.96 -51.85 -35.68
N ASN A 15 16.59 -52.99 -35.32
CA ASN A 15 17.97 -53.17 -34.88
C ASN A 15 19.01 -52.58 -35.86
N ALA A 16 19.91 -51.75 -35.30
CA ALA A 16 21.22 -51.50 -35.88
C ALA A 16 22.28 -51.68 -34.78
N GLN A 17 23.05 -52.74 -34.87
CA GLN A 17 24.21 -53.01 -34.02
C GLN A 17 25.28 -51.95 -34.29
N GLY A 18 25.60 -51.19 -33.28
CA GLY A 18 26.72 -50.26 -33.25
C GLY A 18 27.00 -49.88 -31.82
N THR A 19 28.08 -50.42 -31.25
CA THR A 19 28.53 -50.27 -29.88
C THR A 19 29.11 -48.87 -29.59
N ALA A 20 28.34 -47.85 -29.74
CA ALA A 20 28.62 -46.55 -29.15
C ALA A 20 27.66 -46.37 -27.99
N LYS A 21 28.17 -46.33 -26.73
CA LYS A 21 27.41 -45.95 -25.55
C LYS A 21 26.82 -44.55 -25.81
N ARG A 22 25.61 -44.49 -26.39
CA ARG A 22 24.89 -43.23 -26.52
C ARG A 22 24.67 -42.65 -25.13
N ARG A 23 25.22 -41.46 -24.90
CA ARG A 23 24.89 -40.69 -23.69
C ARG A 23 23.39 -40.53 -23.63
N ILE A 24 22.78 -41.05 -22.59
CA ILE A 24 21.36 -40.82 -22.31
C ILE A 24 21.24 -39.35 -21.96
N ARG A 25 20.67 -38.58 -22.86
CA ARG A 25 20.33 -37.15 -22.57
C ARG A 25 19.11 -37.14 -21.71
N LYS A 26 19.21 -36.53 -20.52
CA LYS A 26 18.03 -36.22 -19.71
C LYS A 26 17.37 -34.96 -20.27
N ILE A 27 16.07 -35.04 -20.52
CA ILE A 27 15.23 -33.94 -20.92
C ILE A 27 14.66 -33.36 -19.61
N PHE A 28 15.05 -32.13 -19.28
CA PHE A 28 14.58 -31.45 -18.08
C PHE A 28 13.32 -30.61 -18.35
N GLY A 29 12.79 -30.60 -19.57
CA GLY A 29 11.57 -29.90 -19.96
C GLY A 29 10.27 -30.57 -19.51
N ASP A 30 10.32 -31.88 -19.14
CA ASP A 30 9.16 -32.65 -18.67
C ASP A 30 9.13 -32.82 -17.14
N ILE A 31 9.66 -31.86 -16.40
CA ILE A 31 9.56 -31.88 -14.94
C ILE A 31 8.15 -31.49 -14.59
N HIS A 32 7.44 -32.38 -13.86
CA HIS A 32 6.11 -32.05 -13.32
C HIS A 32 6.22 -30.84 -12.41
N GLU A 33 5.41 -29.84 -12.67
CA GLU A 33 5.22 -28.69 -11.78
C GLU A 33 4.67 -29.21 -10.45
N VAL A 34 5.45 -29.07 -9.38
CA VAL A 34 5.09 -29.53 -8.02
C VAL A 34 4.22 -28.49 -7.31
N VAL A 35 4.48 -27.22 -7.61
CA VAL A 35 3.76 -26.05 -7.04
C VAL A 35 3.62 -25.02 -8.14
N GLU A 36 2.46 -24.42 -8.24
CA GLU A 36 2.22 -23.29 -9.14
C GLU A 36 3.13 -22.11 -8.78
N MET A 37 3.64 -21.43 -9.80
CA MET A 37 4.46 -20.24 -9.58
C MET A 37 3.62 -19.14 -8.94
N PRO A 38 4.02 -18.59 -7.76
CA PRO A 38 3.28 -17.51 -7.14
C PRO A 38 3.32 -16.26 -8.02
N ASN A 39 2.28 -15.43 -7.91
CA ASN A 39 2.23 -14.15 -8.61
C ASN A 39 3.28 -13.20 -8.02
N LEU A 40 4.36 -12.94 -8.76
CA LEU A 40 5.50 -12.15 -8.28
C LEU A 40 5.19 -10.65 -8.11
N ILE A 41 4.11 -10.16 -8.71
CA ILE A 41 3.66 -8.76 -8.62
C ILE A 41 2.44 -8.58 -7.70
N GLU A 42 2.01 -9.64 -7.01
CA GLU A 42 0.82 -9.63 -6.17
C GLU A 42 0.94 -8.60 -5.04
N VAL A 43 2.09 -8.53 -4.38
CA VAL A 43 2.34 -7.58 -3.29
C VAL A 43 2.05 -6.14 -3.69
N GLN A 44 2.47 -5.74 -4.89
CA GLN A 44 2.27 -4.38 -5.39
C GLN A 44 0.82 -4.13 -5.80
N ARG A 45 0.21 -5.07 -6.49
CA ARG A 45 -1.18 -4.97 -6.91
C ARG A 45 -2.12 -4.96 -5.73
N GLU A 46 -1.98 -5.91 -4.82
CA GLU A 46 -2.81 -6.00 -3.62
C GLU A 46 -2.68 -4.76 -2.74
N SER A 47 -1.46 -4.27 -2.51
CA SER A 47 -1.22 -3.04 -1.75
C SER A 47 -1.92 -1.82 -2.37
N TYR A 48 -1.90 -1.71 -3.70
CA TYR A 48 -2.56 -0.60 -4.39
C TYR A 48 -4.08 -0.74 -4.41
N GLU A 49 -4.60 -1.95 -4.58
CA GLU A 49 -6.04 -2.24 -4.49
C GLU A 49 -6.57 -1.94 -3.09
N GLN A 50 -5.83 -2.33 -2.04
CA GLN A 50 -6.17 -1.99 -0.66
C GLN A 50 -6.11 -0.47 -0.42
N PHE A 51 -5.15 0.22 -1.00
CA PHE A 51 -5.04 1.67 -0.92
C PHE A 51 -6.24 2.37 -1.54
N LEU A 52 -6.68 1.93 -2.72
CA LEU A 52 -7.86 2.47 -3.41
C LEU A 52 -9.19 1.89 -2.91
N ARG A 53 -9.18 0.99 -1.92
CA ARG A 53 -10.40 0.32 -1.44
C ARG A 53 -11.25 -0.28 -2.57
N SER A 54 -10.61 -0.91 -3.56
CA SER A 54 -11.33 -1.52 -4.68
C SER A 54 -12.16 -2.75 -4.25
N ASN A 55 -11.83 -3.40 -3.13
CA ASN A 55 -12.56 -4.52 -2.54
C ASN A 55 -13.61 -4.04 -1.54
N LYS A 56 -14.87 -3.95 -1.98
CA LYS A 56 -16.04 -3.58 -1.16
C LYS A 56 -16.42 -4.63 -0.09
N GLU A 57 -15.78 -5.78 -0.09
CA GLU A 57 -16.13 -6.92 0.79
C GLU A 57 -15.46 -6.87 2.19
N ILE A 58 -14.57 -5.93 2.41
CA ILE A 58 -13.87 -5.81 3.69
C ILE A 58 -14.51 -4.66 4.49
N ASP A 59 -15.15 -4.99 5.61
CA ASP A 59 -15.72 -4.03 6.60
C ASP A 59 -14.70 -3.09 7.25
N TYR A 60 -13.50 -3.05 6.71
CA TYR A 60 -12.38 -2.36 7.27
C TYR A 60 -12.00 -1.14 6.42
N VAL A 61 -12.12 0.04 7.02
CA VAL A 61 -11.71 1.30 6.39
C VAL A 61 -10.19 1.36 6.30
N SER A 62 -9.66 1.34 5.07
CA SER A 62 -8.21 1.30 4.81
C SER A 62 -7.80 2.32 3.75
N GLY A 63 -6.51 2.52 3.60
CA GLY A 63 -5.91 3.29 2.53
C GLY A 63 -6.35 4.76 2.47
N LEU A 64 -6.74 5.19 1.29
CA LEU A 64 -7.08 6.58 1.01
C LEU A 64 -8.30 7.06 1.81
N GLU A 65 -9.34 6.24 1.93
CA GLU A 65 -10.52 6.61 2.71
C GLU A 65 -10.20 6.80 4.19
N LYS A 66 -9.37 5.92 4.77
CA LYS A 66 -8.92 6.08 6.16
C LYS A 66 -8.18 7.39 6.36
N THR A 67 -7.35 7.76 5.41
CA THR A 67 -6.61 9.02 5.45
C THR A 67 -7.54 10.22 5.38
N LEU A 68 -8.52 10.21 4.46
CA LEU A 68 -9.52 11.27 4.37
C LEU A 68 -10.35 11.37 5.67
N ARG A 69 -10.86 10.24 6.18
CA ARG A 69 -11.62 10.21 7.43
C ARG A 69 -10.80 10.61 8.68
N SER A 70 -9.48 10.56 8.62
CA SER A 70 -8.63 11.04 9.72
C SER A 70 -8.51 12.56 9.77
N VAL A 71 -8.72 13.23 8.64
CA VAL A 71 -8.69 14.69 8.53
C VAL A 71 -10.06 15.30 8.78
N PHE A 72 -11.11 14.64 8.30
CA PHE A 72 -12.48 15.08 8.48
C PHE A 72 -13.12 14.40 9.71
N PRO A 73 -14.07 15.05 10.40
CA PRO A 73 -14.64 16.37 10.08
C PRO A 73 -13.74 17.54 10.48
N ILE A 74 -13.77 18.59 9.68
CA ILE A 74 -13.12 19.87 9.99
C ILE A 74 -14.18 20.80 10.59
N ARG A 75 -13.91 21.29 11.79
CA ARG A 75 -14.83 22.15 12.53
C ARG A 75 -14.32 23.58 12.60
N ASP A 76 -15.22 24.52 12.50
CA ASP A 76 -14.94 25.92 12.75
C ASP A 76 -14.65 26.16 14.24
N PHE A 77 -13.85 27.20 14.54
CA PHE A 77 -13.53 27.62 15.90
C PHE A 77 -14.77 27.98 16.72
N ALA A 78 -15.76 28.59 16.10
CA ALA A 78 -17.05 28.92 16.72
C ALA A 78 -17.99 27.73 16.90
N GLY A 79 -17.69 26.60 16.27
CA GLY A 79 -18.54 25.41 16.28
C GLY A 79 -19.85 25.56 15.53
N THR A 80 -19.95 26.58 14.65
CA THR A 80 -21.13 26.87 13.83
C THR A 80 -21.14 26.18 12.49
N ALA A 81 -19.99 25.66 12.04
CA ALA A 81 -19.87 24.95 10.77
C ALA A 81 -19.00 23.71 10.92
N GLU A 82 -19.39 22.64 10.25
CA GLU A 82 -18.66 21.39 10.20
C GLU A 82 -18.60 20.90 8.75
N LEU A 83 -17.39 20.64 8.26
CA LEU A 83 -17.17 20.08 6.94
C LEU A 83 -16.83 18.59 7.08
N ASP A 84 -17.71 17.75 6.58
CA ASP A 84 -17.60 16.29 6.69
C ASP A 84 -17.28 15.63 5.34
N PHE A 85 -16.64 14.48 5.39
CA PHE A 85 -16.32 13.63 4.24
C PHE A 85 -17.40 12.57 4.06
N VAL A 86 -17.99 12.50 2.89
CA VAL A 86 -19.02 11.51 2.56
C VAL A 86 -18.40 10.30 1.86
N HIS A 87 -17.85 10.50 0.68
CA HIS A 87 -17.16 9.47 -0.11
C HIS A 87 -16.22 10.11 -1.13
N TYR A 88 -15.40 9.30 -1.76
CA TYR A 88 -14.61 9.70 -2.92
C TYR A 88 -14.89 8.78 -4.11
N GLU A 89 -14.68 9.30 -5.28
CA GLU A 89 -14.84 8.60 -6.54
C GLU A 89 -13.66 8.89 -7.47
N LEU A 90 -13.21 7.86 -8.18
CA LEU A 90 -12.23 8.00 -9.26
C LEU A 90 -12.97 7.90 -10.59
N GLU A 91 -12.86 8.93 -11.39
CA GLU A 91 -13.44 8.95 -12.75
C GLU A 91 -12.61 8.07 -13.70
N ALA A 92 -13.15 7.80 -14.87
CA ALA A 92 -12.41 7.11 -15.91
C ALA A 92 -11.19 7.93 -16.36
N PRO A 93 -10.03 7.31 -16.60
CA PRO A 93 -8.86 8.01 -17.09
C PRO A 93 -9.13 8.61 -18.47
N LYS A 94 -8.66 9.84 -18.67
CA LYS A 94 -8.88 10.59 -19.92
C LYS A 94 -8.16 9.98 -21.12
N TYR A 95 -7.01 9.37 -20.89
CA TYR A 95 -6.15 8.80 -21.93
C TYR A 95 -5.79 7.37 -21.58
N ASP A 96 -5.62 6.54 -22.63
CA ASP A 96 -5.17 5.16 -22.48
C ASP A 96 -3.66 5.08 -22.20
N ILE A 97 -3.21 3.94 -21.71
CA ILE A 97 -1.82 3.63 -21.37
C ILE A 97 -0.85 3.91 -22.53
N VAL A 98 -1.21 3.48 -23.74
CA VAL A 98 -0.38 3.66 -24.94
C VAL A 98 -0.27 5.15 -25.30
N GLU A 99 -1.37 5.85 -25.24
CA GLU A 99 -1.42 7.29 -25.52
C GLU A 99 -0.62 8.10 -24.49
N CYS A 100 -0.71 7.74 -23.21
CA CYS A 100 0.08 8.38 -22.14
C CYS A 100 1.59 8.22 -22.37
N ARG A 101 2.04 7.04 -22.84
CA ARG A 101 3.44 6.81 -23.19
C ARG A 101 3.90 7.65 -24.38
N GLN A 102 3.08 7.71 -25.43
CA GLN A 102 3.41 8.44 -26.65
C GLN A 102 3.45 9.94 -26.44
N ARG A 103 2.53 10.47 -25.64
CA ARG A 103 2.42 11.89 -25.35
C ARG A 103 3.31 12.37 -24.20
N GLY A 104 3.94 11.47 -23.46
CA GLY A 104 4.76 11.82 -22.31
C GLY A 104 3.97 12.34 -21.11
N ILE A 105 2.73 11.88 -20.93
CA ILE A 105 1.83 12.26 -19.83
C ILE A 105 1.66 11.14 -18.82
N THR A 106 1.12 11.48 -17.65
CA THR A 106 0.86 10.52 -16.58
C THR A 106 -0.48 9.81 -16.78
N TYR A 107 -0.48 8.49 -16.62
CA TYR A 107 -1.72 7.71 -16.60
C TYR A 107 -2.39 7.86 -15.24
N ALA A 108 -3.45 8.64 -15.17
CA ALA A 108 -4.13 9.00 -13.94
C ALA A 108 -5.65 9.14 -14.15
N ALA A 109 -6.38 9.00 -13.08
CA ALA A 109 -7.81 9.23 -13.01
C ALA A 109 -8.10 10.48 -12.17
N PRO A 110 -9.03 11.36 -12.58
CA PRO A 110 -9.50 12.44 -11.76
C PRO A 110 -10.18 11.91 -10.49
N MET A 111 -9.80 12.48 -9.34
CA MET A 111 -10.40 12.13 -8.06
C MET A 111 -11.35 13.23 -7.62
N LYS A 112 -12.60 12.86 -7.39
CA LYS A 112 -13.64 13.70 -6.80
C LYS A 112 -13.94 13.23 -5.40
N VAL A 113 -14.13 14.19 -4.51
CA VAL A 113 -14.51 13.95 -3.12
C VAL A 113 -15.82 14.67 -2.86
N THR A 114 -16.81 13.94 -2.39
CA THR A 114 -18.07 14.52 -1.96
C THR A 114 -17.92 14.98 -0.52
N LEU A 115 -18.02 16.28 -0.33
CA LEU A 115 -17.95 16.95 0.95
C LEU A 115 -19.33 17.48 1.34
N ARG A 116 -19.63 17.38 2.63
CA ARG A 116 -20.87 17.86 3.23
C ARG A 116 -20.56 18.96 4.22
N LEU A 117 -21.05 20.17 3.94
CA LEU A 117 -21.00 21.28 4.87
C LEU A 117 -22.30 21.30 5.68
N ILE A 118 -22.18 21.22 7.00
CA ILE A 118 -23.28 21.32 7.94
C ILE A 118 -23.12 22.64 8.69
N VAL A 119 -24.12 23.48 8.62
CA VAL A 119 -24.17 24.74 9.35
C VAL A 119 -25.12 24.59 10.52
N PHE A 120 -24.64 24.95 11.71
CA PHE A 120 -25.41 24.89 12.95
C PHE A 120 -25.79 26.25 13.44
N GLU A 121 -27.00 26.37 13.96
CA GLU A 121 -27.42 27.48 14.82
C GLU A 121 -27.19 27.06 16.27
N VAL A 122 -26.44 27.89 16.99
CA VAL A 122 -26.13 27.63 18.40
C VAL A 122 -26.96 28.60 19.23
N ASP A 123 -27.87 28.08 20.02
CA ASP A 123 -28.63 28.87 20.98
C ASP A 123 -27.72 29.17 22.19
N GLN A 124 -27.52 30.46 22.44
CA GLN A 124 -26.61 30.93 23.50
C GLN A 124 -27.14 30.67 24.94
N GLU A 125 -28.46 30.45 25.10
CA GLU A 125 -29.04 30.19 26.43
C GLU A 125 -29.06 28.73 26.81
N THR A 126 -29.24 27.84 25.82
CA THR A 126 -29.40 26.39 26.05
C THR A 126 -28.22 25.56 25.61
N GLU A 127 -27.19 26.15 24.98
CA GLU A 127 -26.05 25.51 24.35
C GLU A 127 -26.45 24.36 23.38
N THR A 128 -27.70 24.35 22.94
CA THR A 128 -28.18 23.35 21.99
C THR A 128 -27.82 23.73 20.57
N ARG A 129 -27.37 22.75 19.81
CA ARG A 129 -27.03 22.90 18.39
C ARG A 129 -28.18 22.36 17.55
N SER A 130 -28.75 23.19 16.70
CA SER A 130 -29.69 22.79 15.67
C SER A 130 -29.08 22.93 14.27
N VAL A 131 -29.40 22.00 13.38
CA VAL A 131 -28.91 22.06 12.00
C VAL A 131 -29.71 23.10 11.25
N LEU A 132 -29.03 24.15 10.78
CA LEU A 132 -29.63 25.23 9.99
C LEU A 132 -29.68 24.88 8.50
N ASP A 133 -28.58 24.36 7.95
CA ASP A 133 -28.47 24.05 6.51
C ASP A 133 -27.45 22.91 6.29
N ILE A 134 -27.67 22.12 5.24
CA ILE A 134 -26.76 21.06 4.80
C ILE A 134 -26.53 21.21 3.31
N LYS A 135 -25.26 21.36 2.91
CA LYS A 135 -24.86 21.45 1.50
C LYS A 135 -23.88 20.35 1.17
N GLU A 136 -24.14 19.60 0.10
CA GLU A 136 -23.23 18.62 -0.45
C GLU A 136 -22.71 19.09 -1.81
N GLN A 137 -21.42 18.88 -2.03
CA GLN A 137 -20.77 19.24 -3.28
C GLN A 137 -19.61 18.29 -3.58
N ASP A 138 -19.48 17.92 -4.85
CA ASP A 138 -18.32 17.19 -5.35
C ASP A 138 -17.20 18.18 -5.65
N VAL A 139 -16.05 17.91 -5.05
CA VAL A 139 -14.84 18.73 -5.19
C VAL A 139 -13.76 17.92 -5.87
N TYR A 140 -13.21 18.46 -6.95
CA TYR A 140 -12.03 17.88 -7.58
C TYR A 140 -10.80 18.09 -6.70
N MET A 141 -10.14 16.98 -6.30
CA MET A 141 -8.97 17.01 -5.41
C MET A 141 -7.64 16.82 -6.16
N GLY A 142 -7.70 16.43 -7.42
CA GLY A 142 -6.51 16.19 -8.24
C GLY A 142 -6.59 14.88 -9.01
N ASP A 143 -5.50 14.53 -9.67
CA ASP A 143 -5.40 13.30 -10.45
C ASP A 143 -4.64 12.23 -9.66
N MET A 144 -5.25 11.06 -9.53
CA MET A 144 -4.65 9.88 -8.89
C MET A 144 -3.98 9.01 -9.95
N PRO A 145 -2.63 8.80 -9.89
CA PRO A 145 -1.96 7.88 -10.79
C PRO A 145 -2.51 6.47 -10.68
N LEU A 146 -2.83 5.84 -11.81
CA LEU A 146 -3.36 4.49 -11.86
C LEU A 146 -2.27 3.46 -12.13
N MET A 147 -2.40 2.30 -11.48
CA MET A 147 -1.53 1.15 -11.72
C MET A 147 -1.98 0.42 -12.99
N THR A 148 -1.02 0.02 -13.83
CA THR A 148 -1.26 -0.81 -14.99
C THR A 148 -1.44 -2.28 -14.60
N GLY A 149 -1.94 -3.12 -15.51
CA GLY A 149 -2.07 -4.55 -15.28
C GLY A 149 -0.74 -5.27 -14.92
N ASN A 150 0.40 -4.65 -15.24
CA ASN A 150 1.74 -5.16 -14.93
C ASN A 150 2.27 -4.72 -13.54
N GLY A 151 1.47 -4.01 -12.75
CA GLY A 151 1.90 -3.49 -11.45
C GLY A 151 2.81 -2.27 -11.53
N THR A 152 2.80 -1.54 -12.64
CA THR A 152 3.63 -0.37 -12.90
C THR A 152 2.78 0.90 -12.97
N PHE A 153 3.43 2.05 -12.85
CA PHE A 153 2.83 3.37 -13.06
C PHE A 153 3.46 4.05 -14.27
N ILE A 154 2.66 4.81 -15.01
CA ILE A 154 3.19 5.64 -16.10
C ILE A 154 3.19 7.09 -15.63
N ILE A 155 4.38 7.62 -15.41
CA ILE A 155 4.60 8.98 -14.94
C ILE A 155 5.39 9.74 -16.01
N ASN A 156 4.80 10.80 -16.56
CA ASN A 156 5.38 11.57 -17.65
C ASN A 156 5.84 10.70 -18.83
N GLY A 157 5.03 9.70 -19.19
CA GLY A 157 5.32 8.75 -20.27
C GLY A 157 6.33 7.67 -19.92
N THR A 158 6.97 7.72 -18.77
CA THR A 158 7.95 6.72 -18.32
C THR A 158 7.28 5.70 -17.39
N GLU A 159 7.52 4.43 -17.67
CA GLU A 159 7.03 3.33 -16.82
C GLU A 159 7.90 3.21 -15.56
N ARG A 160 7.27 3.25 -14.40
CA ARG A 160 7.93 3.22 -13.09
C ARG A 160 7.29 2.19 -12.17
N VAL A 161 8.09 1.65 -11.27
CA VAL A 161 7.66 0.68 -10.25
C VAL A 161 7.95 1.25 -8.87
N ILE A 162 7.03 1.07 -7.94
CA ILE A 162 7.26 1.37 -6.53
C ILE A 162 7.99 0.18 -5.91
N VAL A 163 9.20 0.41 -5.44
CA VAL A 163 10.02 -0.61 -4.78
C VAL A 163 9.83 -0.51 -3.28
N SER A 164 9.55 -1.65 -2.65
CA SER A 164 9.46 -1.75 -1.18
C SER A 164 10.79 -1.40 -0.55
N GLN A 165 10.78 -0.49 0.41
CA GLN A 165 11.96 -0.06 1.15
C GLN A 165 11.91 -0.58 2.58
N MET A 166 13.02 -1.18 3.04
CA MET A 166 13.15 -1.60 4.42
C MET A 166 13.38 -0.38 5.31
N HIS A 167 12.63 -0.30 6.40
CA HIS A 167 12.81 0.72 7.43
C HIS A 167 12.73 0.09 8.82
N ARG A 168 13.21 0.82 9.82
CA ARG A 168 13.06 0.39 11.21
C ARG A 168 11.59 0.42 11.62
N SER A 169 11.11 -0.65 12.27
CA SER A 169 9.72 -0.74 12.70
C SER A 169 9.37 0.38 13.67
N PRO A 170 8.20 1.02 13.53
CA PRO A 170 7.67 1.92 14.55
C PRO A 170 7.48 1.19 15.87
N GLY A 171 7.75 1.86 16.96
CA GLY A 171 7.62 1.30 18.30
C GLY A 171 8.64 1.86 19.26
N VAL A 172 8.76 1.23 20.45
CA VAL A 172 9.72 1.58 21.47
C VAL A 172 10.83 0.55 21.50
N LEU A 173 12.07 1.01 21.40
CA LEU A 173 13.27 0.19 21.50
C LEU A 173 14.00 0.54 22.79
N PHE A 174 14.42 -0.51 23.50
CA PHE A 174 15.25 -0.39 24.70
C PHE A 174 16.64 -0.91 24.37
N ASP A 175 17.65 -0.16 24.78
CA ASP A 175 19.04 -0.51 24.59
C ASP A 175 19.88 -0.12 25.79
N HIS A 176 21.14 -0.55 25.87
CA HIS A 176 22.11 -0.15 26.86
C HIS A 176 23.54 -0.16 26.26
N ASP A 177 24.42 0.64 26.81
CA ASP A 177 25.80 0.84 26.36
C ASP A 177 26.74 -0.33 26.65
N ARG A 178 26.29 -1.38 27.33
CA ARG A 178 27.08 -2.54 27.82
C ARG A 178 28.23 -2.11 28.78
N GLY A 179 28.07 -0.98 29.46
CA GLY A 179 29.07 -0.47 30.38
C GLY A 179 30.33 0.09 29.71
N LYS A 180 30.27 0.41 28.41
CA LYS A 180 31.45 0.93 27.68
C LYS A 180 31.70 2.40 27.86
N THR A 181 30.65 3.18 28.15
CA THR A 181 30.70 4.64 28.20
C THR A 181 31.27 5.16 29.52
N HIS A 182 31.07 4.45 30.62
CA HIS A 182 31.55 4.87 31.93
C HIS A 182 32.61 3.92 32.49
N SER A 183 33.66 4.49 33.11
CA SER A 183 34.79 3.74 33.66
C SER A 183 34.44 2.75 34.77
N SER A 184 33.33 2.98 35.48
CA SER A 184 32.83 2.07 36.54
C SER A 184 32.12 0.83 36.00
N GLY A 185 31.94 0.68 34.68
CA GLY A 185 31.15 -0.40 34.05
C GLY A 185 29.64 -0.31 34.32
N LYS A 186 29.14 0.83 34.83
CA LYS A 186 27.69 1.06 35.02
C LYS A 186 26.96 0.98 33.67
N LEU A 187 25.88 0.23 33.64
CA LEU A 187 25.01 0.14 32.47
C LEU A 187 24.17 1.42 32.37
N LEU A 188 24.30 2.11 31.26
CA LEU A 188 23.47 3.26 30.92
C LEU A 188 22.38 2.80 29.97
N PHE A 189 21.14 2.89 30.40
CA PHE A 189 19.99 2.48 29.65
C PHE A 189 19.50 3.63 28.77
N ALA A 190 18.98 3.25 27.60
CA ALA A 190 18.36 4.17 26.65
C ALA A 190 17.05 3.60 26.16
N ALA A 191 16.07 4.47 25.89
CA ALA A 191 14.82 4.11 25.25
C ALA A 191 14.61 5.05 24.06
N ARG A 192 14.26 4.48 22.93
CA ARG A 192 13.99 5.22 21.70
C ARG A 192 12.58 4.98 21.22
N ILE A 193 11.82 6.05 21.07
CA ILE A 193 10.49 6.01 20.50
C ILE A 193 10.59 6.36 19.02
N ILE A 194 10.19 5.41 18.17
CA ILE A 194 10.18 5.56 16.71
C ILE A 194 8.72 5.65 16.29
N PRO A 195 8.23 6.83 15.84
CA PRO A 195 6.89 6.97 15.32
C PRO A 195 6.80 6.40 13.90
N TYR A 196 5.58 6.11 13.44
CA TYR A 196 5.32 5.74 12.06
C TYR A 196 5.75 6.87 11.10
N ARG A 197 5.49 8.14 11.49
CA ARG A 197 5.87 9.35 10.75
C ARG A 197 6.13 10.48 11.73
N GLY A 198 7.31 11.06 11.69
CA GLY A 198 7.70 12.19 12.56
C GLY A 198 9.11 12.05 13.12
N SER A 199 9.46 12.93 14.04
CA SER A 199 10.76 12.94 14.71
C SER A 199 10.85 11.86 15.78
N TRP A 200 12.03 11.29 15.93
CA TRP A 200 12.30 10.31 16.98
C TRP A 200 12.48 11.00 18.33
N LEU A 201 12.17 10.28 19.40
CA LEU A 201 12.35 10.73 20.76
C LEU A 201 13.23 9.74 21.51
N ASP A 202 14.39 10.19 21.93
CA ASP A 202 15.36 9.39 22.67
C ASP A 202 15.40 9.79 24.13
N PHE A 203 15.34 8.81 25.03
CA PHE A 203 15.56 8.95 26.47
C PHE A 203 16.87 8.24 26.82
N GLU A 204 17.80 8.93 27.40
CA GLU A 204 19.12 8.39 27.78
C GLU A 204 19.42 8.67 29.25
N PHE A 205 19.81 7.62 29.98
CA PHE A 205 20.28 7.77 31.33
C PHE A 205 21.75 8.19 31.35
N ASP A 206 22.06 9.22 32.13
CA ASP A 206 23.43 9.61 32.44
C ASP A 206 24.00 8.77 33.58
N ALA A 207 25.33 8.82 33.78
CA ALA A 207 26.01 8.16 34.88
C ALA A 207 25.53 8.61 36.29
N LYS A 208 24.91 9.79 36.37
CA LYS A 208 24.31 10.38 37.58
C LYS A 208 22.83 10.01 37.76
N ASP A 209 22.31 9.06 36.98
CA ASP A 209 20.88 8.68 36.98
C ASP A 209 19.92 9.82 36.55
N ILE A 210 20.44 10.79 35.80
CA ILE A 210 19.64 11.84 35.21
C ILE A 210 19.15 11.34 33.83
N VAL A 211 17.86 11.55 33.54
CA VAL A 211 17.28 11.24 32.26
C VAL A 211 17.40 12.44 31.31
N ASN A 212 18.13 12.25 30.23
CA ASN A 212 18.21 13.22 29.15
C ASN A 212 17.22 12.86 28.08
N VAL A 213 16.55 13.87 27.54
CA VAL A 213 15.58 13.69 26.44
C VAL A 213 16.10 14.46 25.22
N ARG A 214 16.11 13.79 24.09
CA ARG A 214 16.58 14.36 22.81
C ARG A 214 15.54 14.19 21.72
#